data_f3efe810cae015968e9d4e0f1e0e6da9
#
_entry.id   f3efe810cae015968e9d4e0f1e0e6da9
#
_cell.length_a   1.000
_cell.length_b   1.000
_cell.length_c   1.000
_cell.angle_alpha   90.00
_cell.angle_beta   90.00
_cell.angle_gamma   90.00
#
_symmetry.space_group_name_H-M   'P 1'
#
loop_
_entity.id
_entity.type
_entity.pdbx_description
1 polymer ?
#
loop_
_entity_poly.entity_id
_entity_poly.type
_entity_poly.pdbx_seq_one_letter_code
_entity_poly.pdbx_strand_id
1 'polypeptide(L)'
;MPDVLRTLLLNPPSFENFDGGASSRWPATREIESYWYPVWLTYPAGMIPGSRLVDASPHKIDWQQTVQVCKDYEFLVLFTSTVGFDSDIKLLTKIKEANPSLKVAFVGPHGHIRPEETLNASEHIDFIVRGEFDYAVTEYAHGKPLDQILGASYRKDGRIVHNAPRPQLHTEELDKLPFATDIYKRDLQIERYNVPFLLNPFVSFYTSRGCPALCTFCMWPQTISGHAWRVRSVDNVVQEVKNTLEYFPQIKEIFFDDDTFNIRKDRAIELSQKFKPLKFQWSCTARCHSKYEELKAMADGGARLFIVGFESGDPQILKNIKKGATVEMAREFMKNCRKVGIKVHGDFIIGLPGETKETINKTIEFAKELDCETIQVSLAHAMPGTELHDQMTKEGFLRVEALADSGGHQLPHIEYPHLSKAEMMDGVNRFYDDYYFRPKVVWRIVKDALWDSHERKRLYHEATEFLRLRSERLQWARQGGDHPKPMVSMAGTSTGGND
;
A
#
# COMPACT_ATOMS: atom_id res chain seq x y z
N MET A 1 35.02 -2.80 16.60
CA MET A 1 33.55 -2.61 16.59
C MET A 1 32.99 -4.01 16.51
N PRO A 2 31.87 -4.36 17.17
CA PRO A 2 31.25 -5.64 16.91
C PRO A 2 30.97 -5.74 15.42
N ASP A 3 31.17 -6.91 14.83
CA ASP A 3 30.90 -7.13 13.42
C ASP A 3 29.41 -6.93 13.18
N VAL A 4 29.07 -6.07 12.19
CA VAL A 4 27.67 -5.83 11.79
C VAL A 4 27.15 -7.09 11.13
N LEU A 5 25.98 -7.58 11.56
CA LEU A 5 25.39 -8.79 10.99
C LEU A 5 25.10 -8.60 9.50
N ARG A 6 25.52 -9.57 8.68
CA ARG A 6 25.16 -9.61 7.27
C ARG A 6 23.64 -9.74 7.15
N THR A 7 23.02 -8.63 6.73
CA THR A 7 21.57 -8.47 6.82
C THR A 7 20.89 -8.49 5.47
N LEU A 8 19.85 -9.29 5.33
CA LEU A 8 18.91 -9.28 4.21
C LEU A 8 17.61 -8.60 4.63
N LEU A 9 17.21 -7.58 3.86
CA LEU A 9 15.88 -7.00 3.97
C LEU A 9 15.02 -7.58 2.85
N LEU A 10 13.92 -8.21 3.19
CA LEU A 10 13.12 -9.01 2.26
C LEU A 10 11.68 -8.53 2.21
N ASN A 11 11.25 -8.15 1.01
CA ASN A 11 9.85 -8.17 0.63
C ASN A 11 9.59 -9.54 -0.03
N PRO A 12 8.93 -10.49 0.66
CA PRO A 12 8.92 -11.88 0.25
C PRO A 12 8.06 -12.15 -0.98
N PRO A 13 8.35 -13.22 -1.75
CA PRO A 13 7.43 -13.74 -2.74
C PRO A 13 6.30 -14.47 -2.03
N SER A 14 5.17 -14.65 -2.70
CA SER A 14 4.17 -15.61 -2.23
C SER A 14 4.73 -17.04 -2.32
N PHE A 15 4.55 -17.81 -1.26
CA PHE A 15 4.86 -19.24 -1.26
C PHE A 15 3.93 -20.03 -2.18
N GLU A 16 2.75 -19.52 -2.44
CA GLU A 16 1.67 -20.19 -3.19
C GLU A 16 1.49 -19.59 -4.60
N ASN A 17 2.51 -18.89 -5.13
CA ASN A 17 2.54 -18.28 -6.45
C ASN A 17 1.47 -17.21 -6.73
N PHE A 18 0.92 -16.57 -5.69
CA PHE A 18 0.21 -15.33 -5.88
C PHE A 18 1.12 -14.15 -5.49
N ASP A 19 0.95 -13.07 -6.18
CA ASP A 19 1.76 -11.89 -5.94
C ASP A 19 1.05 -10.94 -4.98
N GLY A 20 1.32 -11.11 -3.71
CA GLY A 20 0.74 -10.30 -2.64
C GLY A 20 1.28 -8.88 -2.55
N GLY A 21 2.31 -8.52 -3.34
CA GLY A 21 2.89 -7.18 -3.39
C GLY A 21 2.99 -6.52 -2.01
N ALA A 22 3.74 -7.12 -1.07
CA ALA A 22 3.68 -6.79 0.36
C ALA A 22 3.99 -5.33 0.69
N SER A 23 4.70 -4.61 -0.17
CA SER A 23 4.95 -3.17 -0.02
C SER A 23 3.79 -2.30 -0.51
N SER A 24 2.80 -2.87 -1.17
CA SER A 24 1.63 -2.11 -1.61
C SER A 24 0.70 -1.81 -0.44
N ARG A 25 -0.05 -0.72 -0.54
CA ARG A 25 -1.12 -0.38 0.42
C ARG A 25 -2.22 -1.44 0.46
N TRP A 26 -2.27 -2.27 -0.55
CA TRP A 26 -3.12 -3.45 -0.63
C TRP A 26 -2.29 -4.65 -1.11
N PRO A 27 -1.96 -5.59 -0.23
CA PRO A 27 -1.07 -6.72 -0.53
C PRO A 27 -1.79 -7.93 -1.13
N ALA A 28 -2.83 -7.75 -1.91
CA ALA A 28 -3.51 -8.81 -2.65
C ALA A 28 -3.29 -8.66 -4.16
N THR A 29 -3.46 -9.73 -4.92
CA THR A 29 -3.40 -9.69 -6.38
C THR A 29 -4.41 -8.66 -6.90
N ARG A 30 -3.95 -7.78 -7.76
CA ARG A 30 -4.77 -6.75 -8.38
C ARG A 30 -5.24 -7.20 -9.75
N GLU A 31 -6.30 -6.57 -10.24
CA GLU A 31 -6.87 -6.82 -11.56
C GLU A 31 -5.87 -6.52 -12.68
N ILE A 32 -4.93 -5.60 -12.45
CA ILE A 32 -3.83 -5.30 -13.35
C ILE A 32 -2.54 -5.42 -12.55
N GLU A 33 -1.56 -6.17 -13.07
CA GLU A 33 -0.25 -6.33 -12.44
C GLU A 33 0.32 -4.95 -12.07
N SER A 34 0.56 -4.73 -10.80
CA SER A 34 1.13 -3.48 -10.31
C SER A 34 2.06 -3.74 -9.15
N TYR A 35 3.28 -3.22 -9.28
CA TYR A 35 4.33 -3.34 -8.29
C TYR A 35 4.71 -1.97 -7.76
N TRP A 36 4.59 -1.82 -6.43
CA TRP A 36 4.99 -0.64 -5.69
C TRP A 36 6.36 -0.85 -5.08
N TYR A 37 7.12 0.23 -4.92
CA TYR A 37 8.44 0.15 -4.31
C TYR A 37 8.37 -0.22 -2.82
N PRO A 38 9.31 -1.04 -2.31
CA PRO A 38 9.39 -1.42 -0.90
C PRO A 38 10.06 -0.31 -0.07
N VAL A 39 9.52 0.92 -0.12
CA VAL A 39 10.14 2.14 0.41
C VAL A 39 10.53 1.99 1.88
N TRP A 40 9.67 1.38 2.71
CA TRP A 40 9.95 1.18 4.13
C TRP A 40 11.21 0.36 4.41
N LEU A 41 11.54 -0.61 3.55
CA LEU A 41 12.72 -1.46 3.72
C LEU A 41 14.01 -0.78 3.26
N THR A 42 13.93 0.26 2.45
CA THR A 42 15.11 0.96 1.93
C THR A 42 15.88 1.70 3.01
N TYR A 43 15.18 2.29 3.96
CA TYR A 43 15.82 3.08 5.01
C TYR A 43 16.76 2.24 5.88
N PRO A 44 16.32 1.15 6.52
CA PRO A 44 17.24 0.29 7.24
C PRO A 44 18.29 -0.36 6.32
N ALA A 45 17.96 -0.65 5.04
CA ALA A 45 18.94 -1.16 4.08
C ALA A 45 20.08 -0.16 3.82
N GLY A 46 19.82 1.13 3.89
CA GLY A 46 20.85 2.16 3.77
C GLY A 46 21.61 2.41 5.07
N MET A 47 21.03 2.09 6.22
CA MET A 47 21.61 2.28 7.55
C MET A 47 22.50 1.11 8.00
N ILE A 48 22.33 -0.08 7.42
CA ILE A 48 23.09 -1.29 7.78
C ILE A 48 24.16 -1.54 6.71
N PRO A 49 25.44 -1.35 7.02
CA PRO A 49 26.52 -1.57 6.07
C PRO A 49 26.54 -3.02 5.54
N GLY A 50 26.71 -3.18 4.22
CA GLY A 50 26.75 -4.50 3.59
C GLY A 50 25.43 -5.25 3.52
N SER A 51 24.32 -4.62 3.91
CA SER A 51 22.98 -5.18 3.73
C SER A 51 22.58 -5.24 2.27
N ARG A 52 21.59 -6.09 1.97
CA ARG A 52 20.94 -6.17 0.66
C ARG A 52 19.43 -6.09 0.83
N LEU A 53 18.77 -5.38 -0.07
CA LEU A 53 17.32 -5.39 -0.23
C LEU A 53 16.95 -6.36 -1.37
N VAL A 54 16.02 -7.26 -1.08
CA VAL A 54 15.39 -8.13 -2.08
C VAL A 54 13.89 -7.87 -2.07
N ASP A 55 13.38 -7.40 -3.19
CA ASP A 55 11.96 -7.28 -3.49
C ASP A 55 11.60 -8.39 -4.49
N ALA A 56 11.06 -9.49 -3.99
CA ALA A 56 11.02 -10.72 -4.76
C ALA A 56 10.04 -10.68 -5.93
N SER A 57 8.82 -10.19 -5.70
CA SER A 57 7.73 -10.26 -6.67
C SER A 57 8.02 -9.54 -7.99
N PRO A 58 8.39 -8.25 -8.02
CA PRO A 58 8.69 -7.57 -9.28
C PRO A 58 9.91 -8.14 -9.99
N HIS A 59 10.84 -8.72 -9.24
CA HIS A 59 12.04 -9.34 -9.81
C HIS A 59 11.83 -10.80 -10.21
N LYS A 60 10.62 -11.36 -10.04
CA LYS A 60 10.27 -12.75 -10.36
C LYS A 60 11.17 -13.76 -9.64
N ILE A 61 11.57 -13.43 -8.41
CA ILE A 61 12.32 -14.31 -7.52
C ILE A 61 11.29 -15.18 -6.78
N ASP A 62 11.30 -16.47 -7.04
CA ASP A 62 10.41 -17.42 -6.39
C ASP A 62 10.87 -17.78 -4.96
N TRP A 63 10.09 -18.60 -4.27
CA TRP A 63 10.41 -19.00 -2.91
C TRP A 63 11.68 -19.87 -2.83
N GLN A 64 11.99 -20.70 -3.83
CA GLN A 64 13.19 -21.52 -3.88
C GLN A 64 14.43 -20.63 -4.01
N GLN A 65 14.40 -19.70 -4.92
CA GLN A 65 15.47 -18.71 -5.11
C GLN A 65 15.65 -17.83 -3.85
N THR A 66 14.55 -17.44 -3.20
CA THR A 66 14.59 -16.68 -1.95
C THR A 66 15.29 -17.47 -0.83
N VAL A 67 14.97 -18.76 -0.69
CA VAL A 67 15.64 -19.65 0.28
C VAL A 67 17.14 -19.73 0.00
N GLN A 68 17.57 -19.83 -1.26
CA GLN A 68 19.01 -19.85 -1.60
C GLN A 68 19.69 -18.53 -1.23
N VAL A 69 19.06 -17.39 -1.51
CA VAL A 69 19.61 -16.07 -1.12
C VAL A 69 19.80 -15.98 0.40
N CYS A 70 18.84 -16.45 1.20
CA CYS A 70 18.90 -16.36 2.65
C CYS A 70 20.07 -17.16 3.29
N LYS A 71 20.70 -18.09 2.58
CA LYS A 71 21.84 -18.87 3.10
C LYS A 71 23.07 -18.03 3.41
N ASP A 72 23.25 -16.92 2.72
CA ASP A 72 24.46 -16.10 2.83
C ASP A 72 24.36 -15.03 3.93
N TYR A 73 23.26 -14.99 4.67
CA TYR A 73 22.98 -13.94 5.66
C TYR A 73 22.91 -14.50 7.09
N GLU A 74 23.09 -13.60 8.04
CA GLU A 74 23.04 -13.87 9.49
C GLU A 74 21.78 -13.29 10.11
N PHE A 75 21.19 -12.25 9.46
CA PHE A 75 19.97 -11.59 9.91
C PHE A 75 19.03 -11.35 8.73
N LEU A 76 17.77 -11.72 8.91
CA LEU A 76 16.67 -11.49 7.96
C LEU A 76 15.67 -10.52 8.59
N VAL A 77 15.40 -9.42 7.89
CA VAL A 77 14.27 -8.52 8.15
C VAL A 77 13.19 -8.81 7.11
N LEU A 78 12.11 -9.46 7.51
CA LEU A 78 11.02 -9.85 6.63
C LEU A 78 9.82 -8.92 6.84
N PHE A 79 9.41 -8.24 5.76
CA PHE A 79 8.21 -7.42 5.78
C PHE A 79 6.98 -8.29 5.57
N THR A 80 6.01 -8.24 6.49
CA THR A 80 4.78 -9.03 6.42
C THR A 80 3.54 -8.17 6.54
N SER A 81 2.48 -8.62 5.89
CA SER A 81 1.14 -8.04 5.96
C SER A 81 0.13 -9.10 6.43
N THR A 82 -1.07 -8.67 6.83
CA THR A 82 -2.09 -9.62 7.29
C THR A 82 -2.51 -10.60 6.20
N VAL A 83 -2.52 -10.17 4.94
CA VAL A 83 -2.90 -11.04 3.81
C VAL A 83 -1.79 -12.04 3.45
N GLY A 84 -0.52 -11.63 3.55
CA GLY A 84 0.63 -12.47 3.22
C GLY A 84 1.11 -13.38 4.36
N PHE A 85 0.64 -13.18 5.59
CA PHE A 85 1.23 -13.74 6.79
C PHE A 85 1.41 -15.26 6.76
N ASP A 86 0.36 -16.02 6.43
CA ASP A 86 0.44 -17.49 6.40
C ASP A 86 1.42 -17.98 5.33
N SER A 87 1.48 -17.32 4.19
CA SER A 87 2.46 -17.59 3.14
C SER A 87 3.88 -17.29 3.61
N ASP A 88 4.08 -16.21 4.35
CA ASP A 88 5.38 -15.82 4.90
C ASP A 88 5.87 -16.79 5.97
N ILE A 89 4.97 -17.35 6.78
CA ILE A 89 5.31 -18.42 7.76
C ILE A 89 5.76 -19.70 7.06
N LYS A 90 5.07 -20.09 5.98
CA LYS A 90 5.49 -21.27 5.18
C LYS A 90 6.88 -21.03 4.55
N LEU A 91 7.10 -19.85 4.00
CA LEU A 91 8.41 -19.47 3.45
C LEU A 91 9.49 -19.48 4.52
N LEU A 92 9.23 -18.89 5.69
CA LEU A 92 10.17 -18.88 6.82
C LEU A 92 10.58 -20.27 7.24
N THR A 93 9.67 -21.23 7.28
CA THR A 93 9.98 -22.63 7.60
C THR A 93 11.02 -23.18 6.61
N LYS A 94 10.87 -22.94 5.31
CA LYS A 94 11.82 -23.38 4.28
C LYS A 94 13.17 -22.65 4.37
N ILE A 95 13.15 -21.37 4.72
CA ILE A 95 14.37 -20.59 4.95
C ILE A 95 15.16 -21.18 6.14
N LYS A 96 14.48 -21.50 7.25
CA LYS A 96 15.11 -22.04 8.46
C LYS A 96 15.59 -23.48 8.29
N GLU A 97 14.93 -24.29 7.46
CA GLU A 97 15.45 -25.61 7.04
C GLU A 97 16.83 -25.46 6.34
N ALA A 98 17.01 -24.43 5.54
CA ALA A 98 18.22 -24.18 4.77
C ALA A 98 19.31 -23.39 5.53
N ASN A 99 18.93 -22.54 6.49
CA ASN A 99 19.81 -21.74 7.34
C ASN A 99 19.26 -21.68 8.79
N PRO A 100 19.49 -22.72 9.61
CA PRO A 100 18.96 -22.80 10.98
C PRO A 100 19.46 -21.67 11.91
N SER A 101 20.64 -21.14 11.67
CA SER A 101 21.28 -20.10 12.50
C SER A 101 20.77 -18.67 12.19
N LEU A 102 20.09 -18.48 11.06
CA LEU A 102 19.60 -17.17 10.62
C LEU A 102 18.72 -16.53 11.70
N LYS A 103 19.04 -15.30 12.11
CA LYS A 103 18.18 -14.50 12.98
C LYS A 103 17.08 -13.84 12.15
N VAL A 104 15.87 -13.78 12.69
CA VAL A 104 14.70 -13.32 11.91
C VAL A 104 13.88 -12.31 12.70
N ALA A 105 13.73 -11.12 12.11
CA ALA A 105 12.79 -10.11 12.54
C ALA A 105 11.62 -10.00 11.57
N PHE A 106 10.39 -10.02 12.07
CA PHE A 106 9.21 -9.64 11.31
C PHE A 106 8.91 -8.16 11.55
N VAL A 107 8.65 -7.44 10.47
CA VAL A 107 8.27 -6.03 10.47
C VAL A 107 7.01 -5.84 9.62
N GLY A 108 6.34 -4.70 9.75
CA GLY A 108 5.14 -4.42 8.98
C GLY A 108 3.86 -4.44 9.82
N PRO A 109 2.69 -4.16 9.19
CA PRO A 109 1.45 -3.90 9.94
C PRO A 109 0.94 -5.11 10.73
N HIS A 110 1.09 -6.34 10.22
CA HIS A 110 0.58 -7.53 10.90
C HIS A 110 1.25 -7.74 12.25
N GLY A 111 2.58 -7.80 12.27
CA GLY A 111 3.35 -7.98 13.52
C GLY A 111 3.18 -6.83 14.50
N HIS A 112 2.94 -5.61 14.01
CA HIS A 112 2.64 -4.47 14.87
C HIS A 112 1.34 -4.64 15.65
N ILE A 113 0.27 -5.07 14.97
CA ILE A 113 -1.07 -5.15 15.56
C ILE A 113 -1.28 -6.45 16.35
N ARG A 114 -0.65 -7.55 15.91
CA ARG A 114 -0.81 -8.89 16.48
C ARG A 114 0.53 -9.51 16.89
N PRO A 115 1.29 -8.87 17.77
CA PRO A 115 2.65 -9.33 18.09
C PRO A 115 2.68 -10.73 18.74
N GLU A 116 1.74 -11.05 19.62
CA GLU A 116 1.67 -12.35 20.27
C GLU A 116 1.27 -13.47 19.28
N GLU A 117 0.23 -13.21 18.46
CA GLU A 117 -0.20 -14.14 17.41
C GLU A 117 0.96 -14.42 16.45
N THR A 118 1.64 -13.38 15.98
CA THR A 118 2.78 -13.51 15.07
C THR A 118 3.92 -14.32 15.68
N LEU A 119 4.30 -14.03 16.92
CA LEU A 119 5.33 -14.81 17.61
C LEU A 119 4.91 -16.27 17.83
N ASN A 120 3.65 -16.54 18.21
CA ASN A 120 3.14 -17.87 18.45
C ASN A 120 2.97 -18.72 17.18
N ALA A 121 2.85 -18.08 16.01
CA ALA A 121 2.71 -18.78 14.74
C ALA A 121 3.99 -19.56 14.32
N SER A 122 5.17 -19.13 14.78
CA SER A 122 6.43 -19.84 14.49
C SER A 122 7.50 -19.55 15.53
N GLU A 123 8.15 -20.60 16.03
CA GLU A 123 9.34 -20.47 16.90
C GLU A 123 10.55 -19.86 16.15
N HIS A 124 10.51 -19.87 14.84
CA HIS A 124 11.56 -19.36 13.97
C HIS A 124 11.61 -17.83 13.88
N ILE A 125 10.62 -17.13 14.40
CA ILE A 125 10.64 -15.66 14.50
C ILE A 125 11.37 -15.32 15.81
N ASP A 126 12.55 -14.71 15.72
CA ASP A 126 13.32 -14.32 16.91
C ASP A 126 12.66 -13.11 17.59
N PHE A 127 12.20 -12.11 16.81
CA PHE A 127 11.49 -10.95 17.34
C PHE A 127 10.65 -10.22 16.27
N ILE A 128 9.81 -9.32 16.75
CA ILE A 128 8.98 -8.43 15.93
C ILE A 128 9.31 -7.00 16.30
N VAL A 129 9.27 -6.08 15.34
CA VAL A 129 9.32 -4.65 15.60
C VAL A 129 7.93 -4.04 15.39
N ARG A 130 7.43 -3.37 16.43
CA ARG A 130 6.15 -2.64 16.41
C ARG A 130 6.37 -1.18 16.03
N GLY A 131 5.55 -0.65 15.11
CA GLY A 131 5.65 0.71 14.60
C GLY A 131 6.75 0.88 13.55
N GLU A 132 7.36 2.06 13.51
CA GLU A 132 8.48 2.35 12.61
C GLU A 132 9.71 1.53 13.01
N PHE A 133 10.27 0.81 12.07
CA PHE A 133 11.29 -0.20 12.36
C PHE A 133 12.71 0.18 11.89
N ASP A 134 12.88 1.34 11.25
CA ASP A 134 14.14 1.77 10.65
C ASP A 134 15.32 1.61 11.61
N TYR A 135 15.26 2.25 12.78
CA TYR A 135 16.31 2.18 13.78
C TYR A 135 16.35 0.85 14.55
N ALA A 136 15.21 0.23 14.81
CA ALA A 136 15.16 -0.97 15.65
C ALA A 136 15.92 -2.15 15.01
N VAL A 137 15.69 -2.40 13.71
CA VAL A 137 16.41 -3.46 12.99
C VAL A 137 17.87 -3.09 12.77
N THR A 138 18.16 -1.81 12.57
CA THR A 138 19.54 -1.30 12.46
C THR A 138 20.30 -1.48 13.77
N GLU A 139 19.71 -1.13 14.91
CA GLU A 139 20.30 -1.33 16.25
C GLU A 139 20.62 -2.82 16.49
N TYR A 140 19.71 -3.72 16.13
CA TYR A 140 19.93 -5.17 16.26
C TYR A 140 21.07 -5.65 15.37
N ALA A 141 21.12 -5.22 14.11
CA ALA A 141 22.19 -5.58 13.18
C ALA A 141 23.57 -5.14 13.68
N HIS A 142 23.64 -4.06 14.45
CA HIS A 142 24.85 -3.57 15.09
C HIS A 142 25.14 -4.20 16.47
N GLY A 143 24.42 -5.26 16.85
CA GLY A 143 24.70 -6.05 18.07
C GLY A 143 24.06 -5.49 19.34
N LYS A 144 23.11 -4.55 19.26
CA LYS A 144 22.37 -4.09 20.44
C LYS A 144 21.47 -5.21 20.98
N PRO A 145 21.49 -5.51 22.29
CA PRO A 145 20.64 -6.54 22.90
C PRO A 145 19.15 -6.24 22.72
N LEU A 146 18.33 -7.29 22.49
CA LEU A 146 16.89 -7.16 22.24
C LEU A 146 16.15 -6.42 23.35
N ASP A 147 16.52 -6.63 24.61
CA ASP A 147 15.89 -5.97 25.77
C ASP A 147 16.13 -4.45 25.84
N GLN A 148 17.05 -3.93 25.02
CA GLN A 148 17.34 -2.51 24.90
C GLN A 148 16.78 -1.87 23.61
N ILE A 149 16.13 -2.64 22.75
CA ILE A 149 15.57 -2.16 21.47
C ILE A 149 14.12 -1.75 21.67
N LEU A 150 13.85 -0.45 21.59
CA LEU A 150 12.49 0.08 21.68
C LEU A 150 11.62 -0.47 20.53
N GLY A 151 10.38 -0.82 20.87
CA GLY A 151 9.42 -1.40 19.91
C GLY A 151 9.57 -2.90 19.67
N ALA A 152 10.62 -3.55 20.15
CA ALA A 152 10.79 -4.98 20.00
C ALA A 152 9.77 -5.78 20.85
N SER A 153 9.31 -6.90 20.30
CA SER A 153 8.57 -7.95 21.02
C SER A 153 9.22 -9.30 20.71
N TYR A 154 9.52 -10.10 21.74
CA TYR A 154 10.28 -11.32 21.59
C TYR A 154 10.00 -12.31 22.73
N ARG A 155 10.47 -13.56 22.60
CA ARG A 155 10.37 -14.58 23.66
C ARG A 155 11.57 -14.49 24.60
N LYS A 156 11.29 -14.48 25.91
CA LYS A 156 12.29 -14.58 26.99
C LYS A 156 11.75 -15.50 28.08
N ASP A 157 12.50 -16.53 28.43
CA ASP A 157 12.14 -17.48 29.48
C ASP A 157 10.72 -18.09 29.31
N GLY A 158 10.37 -18.46 28.08
CA GLY A 158 9.06 -19.04 27.73
C GLY A 158 7.89 -18.06 27.71
N ARG A 159 8.14 -16.74 27.87
CA ARG A 159 7.12 -15.70 27.86
C ARG A 159 7.40 -14.70 26.74
N ILE A 160 6.34 -14.09 26.21
CA ILE A 160 6.47 -12.96 25.27
C ILE A 160 6.69 -11.68 26.10
N VAL A 161 7.70 -10.94 25.73
CA VAL A 161 8.07 -9.66 26.33
C VAL A 161 7.91 -8.56 25.29
N HIS A 162 7.33 -7.45 25.71
CA HIS A 162 7.17 -6.23 24.89
C HIS A 162 8.00 -5.10 25.50
N ASN A 163 9.00 -4.65 24.77
CA ASN A 163 9.72 -3.43 25.16
C ASN A 163 8.83 -2.19 25.00
N ALA A 164 9.21 -1.10 25.63
CA ALA A 164 8.53 0.18 25.45
C ALA A 164 8.41 0.57 23.97
N PRO A 165 7.31 1.18 23.55
CA PRO A 165 7.15 1.64 22.18
C PRO A 165 8.27 2.59 21.77
N ARG A 166 8.71 2.52 20.51
CA ARG A 166 9.62 3.52 19.95
C ARG A 166 8.80 4.78 19.58
N PRO A 167 9.25 5.97 19.99
CA PRO A 167 8.68 7.21 19.48
C PRO A 167 8.79 7.28 17.95
N GLN A 168 7.80 7.89 17.31
CA GLN A 168 7.84 8.14 15.87
C GLN A 168 8.95 9.16 15.54
N LEU A 169 9.61 8.97 14.38
CA LEU A 169 10.70 9.84 13.95
C LEU A 169 10.21 11.27 13.69
N HIS A 170 10.91 12.26 14.19
CA HIS A 170 10.65 13.67 13.88
C HIS A 170 11.34 14.10 12.57
N THR A 171 11.02 15.31 12.10
CA THR A 171 11.55 15.86 10.84
C THR A 171 13.07 15.77 10.74
N GLU A 172 13.81 16.13 11.79
CA GLU A 172 15.27 16.11 11.82
C GLU A 172 15.84 14.68 11.71
N GLU A 173 15.11 13.69 12.18
CA GLU A 173 15.50 12.28 12.09
C GLU A 173 15.13 11.71 10.71
N LEU A 174 14.01 12.13 10.13
CA LEU A 174 13.63 11.77 8.76
C LEU A 174 14.66 12.26 7.74
N ASP A 175 15.23 13.44 7.93
CA ASP A 175 16.28 14.00 7.07
C ASP A 175 17.63 13.26 7.19
N LYS A 176 17.85 12.51 8.27
CA LYS A 176 19.05 11.68 8.46
C LYS A 176 18.91 10.28 7.87
N LEU A 177 17.71 9.88 7.49
CA LEU A 177 17.53 8.59 6.81
C LEU A 177 18.23 8.62 5.45
N PRO A 178 18.80 7.49 5.01
CA PRO A 178 19.35 7.39 3.67
C PRO A 178 18.27 7.61 2.61
N PHE A 179 18.66 8.08 1.45
CA PHE A 179 17.72 8.20 0.33
C PHE A 179 17.30 6.82 -0.17
N ALA A 180 16.00 6.63 -0.36
CA ALA A 180 15.46 5.38 -0.89
C ALA A 180 16.06 5.06 -2.27
N THR A 181 16.31 6.09 -3.06
CA THR A 181 16.83 6.00 -4.42
C THR A 181 18.28 5.51 -4.52
N ASP A 182 19.08 5.71 -3.47
CA ASP A 182 20.43 5.10 -3.38
C ASP A 182 20.34 3.58 -3.30
N ILE A 183 19.35 3.07 -2.55
CA ILE A 183 19.12 1.63 -2.39
C ILE A 183 18.51 1.05 -3.67
N TYR A 184 17.62 1.77 -4.34
CA TYR A 184 17.08 1.34 -5.63
C TYR A 184 18.21 1.17 -6.66
N LYS A 185 19.13 2.15 -6.74
CA LYS A 185 20.30 2.07 -7.63
C LYS A 185 21.20 0.88 -7.32
N ARG A 186 21.32 0.54 -6.03
CA ARG A 186 22.17 -0.56 -5.57
C ARG A 186 21.56 -1.94 -5.81
N ASP A 187 20.25 -2.10 -5.50
CA ASP A 187 19.64 -3.41 -5.30
C ASP A 187 18.49 -3.74 -6.26
N LEU A 188 17.85 -2.75 -6.90
CA LEU A 188 16.61 -2.96 -7.65
C LEU A 188 16.75 -2.63 -9.13
N GLN A 189 15.89 -3.25 -9.96
CA GLN A 189 15.73 -2.93 -11.37
C GLN A 189 14.44 -2.13 -11.53
N ILE A 190 14.54 -0.81 -11.73
CA ILE A 190 13.39 0.09 -11.73
C ILE A 190 12.38 -0.22 -12.85
N GLU A 191 12.83 -0.83 -13.94
CA GLU A 191 12.00 -1.23 -15.10
C GLU A 191 11.03 -2.37 -14.76
N ARG A 192 11.22 -3.03 -13.61
CA ARG A 192 10.33 -4.09 -13.11
C ARG A 192 9.11 -3.56 -12.38
N TYR A 193 9.14 -2.28 -12.01
CA TYR A 193 8.03 -1.64 -11.31
C TYR A 193 7.04 -1.03 -12.29
N ASN A 194 5.77 -1.34 -12.09
CA ASN A 194 4.70 -0.88 -12.94
C ASN A 194 3.46 -0.54 -12.10
N VAL A 195 2.91 0.65 -12.33
CA VAL A 195 1.60 1.04 -11.83
C VAL A 195 0.83 1.63 -13.02
N PRO A 196 -0.35 1.09 -13.37
CA PRO A 196 -1.00 1.36 -14.65
C PRO A 196 -1.27 2.83 -14.97
N PHE A 197 -1.60 3.65 -13.96
CA PHE A 197 -1.91 5.07 -14.15
C PHE A 197 -0.67 6.00 -14.05
N LEU A 198 0.52 5.45 -13.76
CA LEU A 198 1.78 6.17 -13.76
C LEU A 198 2.51 6.03 -15.10
N LEU A 199 3.42 6.93 -15.40
CA LEU A 199 4.29 6.85 -16.57
C LEU A 199 5.52 5.99 -16.25
N ASN A 200 5.55 4.79 -16.81
CA ASN A 200 6.61 3.82 -16.56
C ASN A 200 7.78 3.99 -17.55
N PRO A 201 9.05 3.82 -17.11
CA PRO A 201 9.48 3.56 -15.75
C PRO A 201 9.32 4.79 -14.84
N PHE A 202 8.93 4.53 -13.59
CA PHE A 202 8.80 5.54 -12.55
C PHE A 202 9.67 5.19 -11.34
N VAL A 203 9.89 6.16 -10.46
CA VAL A 203 10.50 5.95 -9.13
C VAL A 203 9.60 6.55 -8.07
N SER A 204 9.46 5.90 -6.94
CA SER A 204 8.63 6.37 -5.84
C SER A 204 9.38 6.42 -4.53
N PHE A 205 9.12 7.46 -3.72
CA PHE A 205 9.62 7.60 -2.35
C PHE A 205 8.72 8.52 -1.52
N TYR A 206 8.94 8.54 -0.19
CA TYR A 206 8.17 9.36 0.74
C TYR A 206 8.84 10.72 0.98
N THR A 207 8.02 11.78 0.99
CA THR A 207 8.42 13.12 1.44
C THR A 207 7.96 13.41 2.86
N SER A 208 7.02 12.59 3.36
CA SER A 208 6.44 12.69 4.69
C SER A 208 5.97 11.32 5.20
N ARG A 209 5.71 11.22 6.49
CA ARG A 209 5.09 10.04 7.13
C ARG A 209 3.92 10.49 8.00
N GLY A 210 2.88 9.67 8.03
CA GLY A 210 1.68 9.90 8.81
C GLY A 210 0.65 10.77 8.12
N CYS A 211 -0.61 10.62 8.55
CA CYS A 211 -1.74 11.37 8.02
C CYS A 211 -2.65 11.83 9.15
N PRO A 212 -2.95 13.14 9.28
CA PRO A 212 -3.80 13.66 10.34
C PRO A 212 -5.29 13.35 10.15
N ALA A 213 -5.67 12.78 9.01
CA ALA A 213 -7.05 12.37 8.78
C ALA A 213 -7.41 11.14 9.63
N LEU A 214 -8.64 11.12 10.13
CA LEU A 214 -9.15 10.09 11.03
C LEU A 214 -10.03 9.07 10.31
N CYS A 215 -9.75 8.77 9.04
CA CYS A 215 -10.54 7.82 8.25
C CYS A 215 -10.55 6.45 8.94
N THR A 216 -11.74 5.94 9.28
CA THR A 216 -11.91 4.75 10.12
C THR A 216 -11.36 3.48 9.49
N PHE A 217 -11.29 3.42 8.17
CA PHE A 217 -10.83 2.26 7.39
C PHE A 217 -9.33 2.27 7.06
N CYS A 218 -8.66 3.43 7.21
CA CYS A 218 -7.29 3.59 6.73
C CYS A 218 -6.28 2.91 7.67
N MET A 219 -5.62 1.89 7.18
CA MET A 219 -4.69 1.06 7.96
C MET A 219 -3.41 1.82 8.37
N TRP A 220 -2.81 2.59 7.47
CA TRP A 220 -1.46 3.13 7.67
C TRP A 220 -1.32 4.05 8.88
N PRO A 221 -2.16 5.09 9.05
CA PRO A 221 -2.05 5.95 10.24
C PRO A 221 -2.42 5.21 11.52
N GLN A 222 -3.31 4.23 11.44
CA GLN A 222 -3.77 3.48 12.61
C GLN A 222 -2.82 2.33 13.00
N THR A 223 -1.81 2.05 12.17
CA THR A 223 -0.81 1.01 12.44
C THR A 223 0.60 1.60 12.52
N ILE A 224 1.30 1.79 11.41
CA ILE A 224 2.73 2.12 11.39
C ILE A 224 2.99 3.62 11.40
N SER A 225 2.37 4.37 10.48
CA SER A 225 2.78 5.76 10.21
C SER A 225 2.25 6.78 11.20
N GLY A 226 1.16 6.47 11.92
CA GLY A 226 0.54 7.36 12.91
C GLY A 226 -0.20 8.55 12.32
N HIS A 227 -0.91 9.29 13.21
CA HIS A 227 -1.68 10.48 12.82
C HIS A 227 -0.88 11.79 12.88
N ALA A 228 0.31 11.79 13.47
CA ALA A 228 1.19 12.93 13.42
C ALA A 228 1.84 13.03 12.04
N TRP A 229 1.53 14.10 11.30
CA TRP A 229 2.15 14.35 10.01
C TRP A 229 3.56 14.92 10.20
N ARG A 230 4.56 14.20 9.77
CA ARG A 230 5.99 14.49 9.95
C ARG A 230 6.64 14.53 8.58
N VAL A 231 7.42 15.56 8.31
CA VAL A 231 7.94 15.84 6.97
C VAL A 231 9.45 15.83 6.93
N ARG A 232 10.00 15.42 5.84
CA ARG A 232 11.38 15.72 5.45
C ARG A 232 11.47 17.19 5.07
N SER A 233 12.61 17.84 5.30
CA SER A 233 12.82 19.21 4.84
C SER A 233 12.70 19.31 3.31
N VAL A 234 12.31 20.49 2.85
CA VAL A 234 12.16 20.73 1.40
C VAL A 234 13.48 20.48 0.66
N ASP A 235 14.59 20.94 1.22
CA ASP A 235 15.90 20.78 0.60
C ASP A 235 16.36 19.32 0.56
N ASN A 236 16.04 18.52 1.60
CA ASN A 236 16.32 17.08 1.60
C ASN A 236 15.53 16.35 0.49
N VAL A 237 14.24 16.65 0.33
CA VAL A 237 13.41 16.08 -0.74
C VAL A 237 13.93 16.49 -2.13
N VAL A 238 14.26 17.77 -2.32
CA VAL A 238 14.80 18.27 -3.59
C VAL A 238 16.15 17.60 -3.94
N GLN A 239 16.96 17.31 -2.93
CA GLN A 239 18.21 16.61 -3.17
C GLN A 239 17.97 15.17 -3.67
N GLU A 240 17.02 14.44 -3.07
CA GLU A 240 16.67 13.09 -3.54
C GLU A 240 16.07 13.11 -4.96
N VAL A 241 15.25 14.12 -5.29
CA VAL A 241 14.77 14.31 -6.67
C VAL A 241 15.94 14.49 -7.64
N LYS A 242 16.94 15.32 -7.31
CA LYS A 242 18.13 15.52 -8.15
C LYS A 242 18.92 14.22 -8.33
N ASN A 243 19.16 13.49 -7.24
CA ASN A 243 19.83 12.20 -7.29
C ASN A 243 19.06 11.20 -8.16
N THR A 244 17.72 11.17 -8.01
CA THR A 244 16.85 10.29 -8.81
C THR A 244 16.98 10.56 -10.31
N LEU A 245 16.95 11.83 -10.71
CA LEU A 245 17.10 12.22 -12.12
C LEU A 245 18.48 11.91 -12.69
N GLU A 246 19.52 11.99 -11.84
CA GLU A 246 20.89 11.61 -12.21
C GLU A 246 21.06 10.09 -12.31
N TYR A 247 20.54 9.34 -11.33
CA TYR A 247 20.71 7.88 -11.27
C TYR A 247 19.91 7.14 -12.33
N PHE A 248 18.74 7.67 -12.67
CA PHE A 248 17.76 7.03 -13.54
C PHE A 248 17.27 7.98 -14.65
N PRO A 249 18.14 8.37 -15.60
CA PRO A 249 17.77 9.32 -16.65
C PRO A 249 16.65 8.82 -17.58
N GLN A 250 16.32 7.51 -17.53
CA GLN A 250 15.25 6.89 -18.32
C GLN A 250 13.87 7.04 -17.69
N ILE A 251 13.74 7.48 -16.44
CA ILE A 251 12.42 7.62 -15.79
C ILE A 251 11.57 8.66 -16.48
N LYS A 252 10.28 8.41 -16.46
CA LYS A 252 9.28 9.33 -17.01
C LYS A 252 8.56 10.11 -15.92
N GLU A 253 8.57 9.60 -14.68
CA GLU A 253 7.80 10.18 -13.58
C GLU A 253 8.42 9.84 -12.23
N ILE A 254 8.32 10.76 -11.26
CA ILE A 254 8.54 10.50 -9.84
C ILE A 254 7.17 10.48 -9.15
N PHE A 255 6.91 9.45 -8.37
CA PHE A 255 5.69 9.35 -7.58
C PHE A 255 5.99 9.58 -6.10
N PHE A 256 5.40 10.61 -5.52
CA PHE A 256 5.46 10.86 -4.08
C PHE A 256 4.36 10.05 -3.38
N ASP A 257 4.75 8.91 -2.80
CA ASP A 257 3.84 7.92 -2.22
C ASP A 257 3.49 8.21 -0.75
N ASP A 258 3.49 9.47 -0.37
CA ASP A 258 3.08 9.91 0.96
C ASP A 258 1.67 9.41 1.30
N ASP A 259 1.35 9.22 2.59
CA ASP A 259 -0.03 9.01 3.01
C ASP A 259 -0.95 10.14 2.52
N THR A 260 -0.43 11.36 2.50
CA THR A 260 -1.04 12.52 1.82
C THR A 260 0.02 13.60 1.62
N PHE A 261 0.29 13.96 0.39
CA PHE A 261 1.30 14.96 0.02
C PHE A 261 0.87 16.40 0.37
N ASN A 262 -0.38 16.75 0.05
CA ASN A 262 -0.90 18.13 0.09
C ASN A 262 -1.57 18.52 1.41
N ILE A 263 -1.05 18.07 2.57
CA ILE A 263 -1.60 18.45 3.89
C ILE A 263 -1.39 19.93 4.18
N ARG A 264 -0.22 20.47 3.87
CA ARG A 264 0.10 21.89 4.05
C ARG A 264 0.33 22.56 2.72
N LYS A 265 -0.53 23.54 2.42
CA LYS A 265 -0.50 24.34 1.19
C LYS A 265 0.86 25.02 0.95
N ASP A 266 1.41 25.66 1.97
CA ASP A 266 2.69 26.36 1.89
C ASP A 266 3.84 25.44 1.46
N ARG A 267 3.94 24.25 2.06
CA ARG A 267 4.95 23.26 1.71
C ARG A 267 4.77 22.69 0.30
N ALA A 268 3.53 22.39 -0.09
CA ALA A 268 3.24 21.89 -1.43
C ALA A 268 3.63 22.92 -2.52
N ILE A 269 3.36 24.20 -2.28
CA ILE A 269 3.78 25.29 -3.16
C ILE A 269 5.31 25.43 -3.19
N GLU A 270 5.97 25.43 -2.04
CA GLU A 270 7.42 25.57 -1.95
C GLU A 270 8.15 24.43 -2.68
N LEU A 271 7.77 23.16 -2.44
CA LEU A 271 8.30 22.02 -3.16
C LEU A 271 8.13 22.19 -4.68
N SER A 272 6.91 22.55 -5.10
CA SER A 272 6.59 22.72 -6.52
C SER A 272 7.43 23.82 -7.20
N GLN A 273 7.66 24.93 -6.48
CA GLN A 273 8.55 26.00 -6.95
C GLN A 273 10.00 25.51 -7.11
N LYS A 274 10.49 24.70 -6.19
CA LYS A 274 11.83 24.10 -6.25
C LYS A 274 11.93 22.99 -7.32
N PHE A 275 10.84 22.30 -7.63
CA PHE A 275 10.78 21.28 -8.68
C PHE A 275 10.75 21.88 -10.09
N LYS A 276 10.13 23.05 -10.26
CA LYS A 276 9.94 23.70 -11.57
C LYS A 276 11.21 23.79 -12.43
N PRO A 277 12.39 24.22 -11.91
CA PRO A 277 13.62 24.28 -12.70
C PRO A 277 14.19 22.90 -13.08
N LEU A 278 13.79 21.82 -12.39
CA LEU A 278 14.28 20.47 -12.65
C LEU A 278 13.58 19.81 -13.84
N LYS A 279 12.46 20.34 -14.30
CA LYS A 279 11.74 19.96 -15.54
C LYS A 279 11.42 18.46 -15.64
N PHE A 280 10.90 17.86 -14.59
CA PHE A 280 10.42 16.48 -14.56
C PHE A 280 8.92 16.42 -14.30
N GLN A 281 8.30 15.29 -14.62
CA GLN A 281 6.91 15.02 -14.27
C GLN A 281 6.83 14.28 -12.95
N TRP A 282 5.80 14.59 -12.15
CA TRP A 282 5.56 13.92 -10.89
C TRP A 282 4.08 13.76 -10.59
N SER A 283 3.79 12.77 -9.76
CA SER A 283 2.45 12.47 -9.25
C SER A 283 2.51 12.26 -7.74
N CYS A 284 1.39 12.33 -7.07
CA CYS A 284 1.32 12.09 -5.63
C CYS A 284 -0.06 11.60 -5.19
N THR A 285 -0.11 11.05 -3.97
CA THR A 285 -1.36 10.86 -3.23
C THR A 285 -1.82 12.20 -2.68
N ALA A 286 -3.08 12.56 -2.88
CA ALA A 286 -3.61 13.85 -2.47
C ALA A 286 -5.03 13.74 -1.89
N ARG A 287 -5.41 14.74 -1.10
CA ARG A 287 -6.80 14.94 -0.67
C ARG A 287 -7.43 16.08 -1.45
N CYS A 288 -8.74 16.06 -1.63
CA CYS A 288 -9.50 17.03 -2.43
C CYS A 288 -9.75 18.40 -1.75
N HIS A 289 -8.85 18.86 -0.88
CA HIS A 289 -8.99 20.15 -0.18
C HIS A 289 -8.17 21.28 -0.77
N SER A 290 -7.24 21.00 -1.71
CA SER A 290 -6.40 22.00 -2.35
C SER A 290 -7.22 22.95 -3.21
N LYS A 291 -6.91 24.24 -3.11
CA LYS A 291 -7.54 25.32 -3.88
C LYS A 291 -6.77 25.61 -5.17
N TYR A 292 -7.38 26.41 -6.06
CA TYR A 292 -6.85 26.69 -7.37
C TYR A 292 -5.39 27.16 -7.38
N GLU A 293 -5.01 28.09 -6.49
CA GLU A 293 -3.65 28.66 -6.45
C GLU A 293 -2.59 27.60 -6.08
N GLU A 294 -2.92 26.70 -5.16
CA GLU A 294 -2.04 25.57 -4.79
C GLU A 294 -1.89 24.61 -5.97
N LEU A 295 -3.02 24.19 -6.56
CA LEU A 295 -3.04 23.29 -7.71
C LEU A 295 -2.29 23.88 -8.90
N LYS A 296 -2.43 25.21 -9.12
CA LYS A 296 -1.68 25.88 -10.17
C LYS A 296 -0.18 25.85 -9.92
N ALA A 297 0.28 26.12 -8.70
CA ALA A 297 1.69 26.04 -8.36
C ALA A 297 2.23 24.61 -8.55
N MET A 298 1.45 23.60 -8.16
CA MET A 298 1.81 22.20 -8.35
C MET A 298 1.91 21.83 -9.83
N ALA A 299 0.94 22.25 -10.66
CA ALA A 299 0.97 22.06 -12.11
C ALA A 299 2.18 22.76 -12.76
N ASP A 300 2.45 24.02 -12.39
CA ASP A 300 3.62 24.77 -12.85
C ASP A 300 4.95 24.12 -12.46
N GLY A 301 4.94 23.35 -11.35
CA GLY A 301 6.06 22.55 -10.85
C GLY A 301 6.17 21.15 -11.46
N GLY A 302 5.32 20.79 -12.41
CA GLY A 302 5.38 19.52 -13.13
C GLY A 302 4.44 18.42 -12.61
N ALA A 303 3.49 18.74 -11.71
CA ALA A 303 2.49 17.79 -11.27
C ALA A 303 1.61 17.34 -12.43
N ARG A 304 1.55 16.03 -12.70
CA ARG A 304 0.79 15.43 -13.79
C ARG A 304 -0.50 14.77 -13.32
N LEU A 305 -0.43 13.99 -12.26
CA LEU A 305 -1.55 13.16 -11.80
C LEU A 305 -1.59 13.12 -10.26
N PHE A 306 -2.82 13.18 -9.72
CA PHE A 306 -3.07 12.92 -8.31
C PHE A 306 -3.88 11.63 -8.13
N ILE A 307 -3.52 10.85 -7.13
CA ILE A 307 -4.33 9.75 -6.62
C ILE A 307 -5.17 10.31 -5.47
N VAL A 308 -6.48 10.25 -5.61
CA VAL A 308 -7.42 10.87 -4.66
C VAL A 308 -8.49 9.90 -4.23
N GLY A 309 -8.50 9.55 -2.94
CA GLY A 309 -9.61 8.81 -2.36
C GLY A 309 -10.84 9.71 -2.21
N PHE A 310 -11.86 9.51 -3.05
CA PHE A 310 -13.18 10.12 -2.91
C PHE A 310 -14.11 9.26 -2.04
N GLU A 311 -13.93 7.96 -2.07
CA GLU A 311 -14.57 6.88 -1.33
C GLU A 311 -16.05 6.72 -1.66
N SER A 312 -16.89 7.74 -1.44
CA SER A 312 -18.34 7.68 -1.65
C SER A 312 -18.93 8.99 -2.17
N GLY A 313 -20.00 8.90 -2.95
CA GLY A 313 -20.83 10.03 -3.38
C GLY A 313 -21.95 10.36 -2.39
N ASP A 314 -22.05 9.62 -1.28
CA ASP A 314 -23.08 9.88 -0.25
C ASP A 314 -22.45 10.61 0.95
N PRO A 315 -22.99 11.82 1.32
CA PRO A 315 -22.45 12.61 2.44
C PRO A 315 -22.50 11.88 3.80
N GLN A 316 -23.50 11.02 4.02
CA GLN A 316 -23.60 10.29 5.28
C GLN A 316 -22.55 9.20 5.38
N ILE A 317 -22.26 8.49 4.29
CA ILE A 317 -21.16 7.51 4.24
C ILE A 317 -19.82 8.20 4.51
N LEU A 318 -19.54 9.34 3.87
CA LEU A 318 -18.32 10.11 4.12
C LEU A 318 -18.17 10.53 5.59
N LYS A 319 -19.30 10.87 6.24
CA LYS A 319 -19.32 11.19 7.66
C LYS A 319 -19.07 9.97 8.53
N ASN A 320 -19.70 8.82 8.21
CA ASN A 320 -19.55 7.57 8.97
C ASN A 320 -18.08 7.11 9.00
N ILE A 321 -17.36 7.26 7.90
CA ILE A 321 -15.92 6.91 7.81
C ILE A 321 -14.97 8.03 8.24
N LYS A 322 -15.47 9.13 8.75
CA LYS A 322 -14.68 10.31 9.18
C LYS A 322 -13.74 10.82 8.06
N LYS A 323 -14.19 10.81 6.80
CA LYS A 323 -13.35 11.20 5.66
C LYS A 323 -12.85 12.65 5.76
N GLY A 324 -13.64 13.54 6.38
CA GLY A 324 -13.29 14.96 6.51
C GLY A 324 -13.25 15.71 5.17
N ALA A 325 -13.96 15.18 4.15
CA ALA A 325 -14.16 15.80 2.84
C ALA A 325 -15.64 15.67 2.45
N THR A 326 -16.13 16.60 1.61
CA THR A 326 -17.50 16.59 1.11
C THR A 326 -17.54 16.38 -0.40
N VAL A 327 -18.70 16.02 -0.92
CA VAL A 327 -18.92 15.90 -2.37
C VAL A 327 -18.72 17.23 -3.08
N GLU A 328 -19.06 18.36 -2.44
CA GLU A 328 -18.85 19.71 -2.98
C GLU A 328 -17.35 20.05 -3.08
N MET A 329 -16.58 19.72 -2.04
CA MET A 329 -15.11 19.88 -2.08
C MET A 329 -14.50 19.09 -3.23
N ALA A 330 -14.95 17.84 -3.44
CA ALA A 330 -14.49 17.01 -4.53
C ALA A 330 -14.83 17.61 -5.91
N ARG A 331 -16.05 18.13 -6.09
CA ARG A 331 -16.48 18.83 -7.33
C ARG A 331 -15.60 20.05 -7.63
N GLU A 332 -15.39 20.89 -6.61
CA GLU A 332 -14.54 22.09 -6.76
C GLU A 332 -13.09 21.69 -7.09
N PHE A 333 -12.55 20.72 -6.38
CA PHE A 333 -11.21 20.20 -6.61
C PHE A 333 -11.04 19.71 -8.06
N MET A 334 -11.93 18.83 -8.55
CA MET A 334 -11.89 18.31 -9.90
C MET A 334 -12.02 19.42 -10.96
N LYS A 335 -12.89 20.41 -10.73
CA LYS A 335 -12.98 21.59 -11.59
C LYS A 335 -11.65 22.34 -11.66
N ASN A 336 -10.98 22.52 -10.53
CA ASN A 336 -9.70 23.22 -10.46
C ASN A 336 -8.56 22.40 -11.08
N CYS A 337 -8.49 21.08 -10.83
CA CYS A 337 -7.52 20.18 -11.48
C CYS A 337 -7.62 20.27 -13.02
N ARG A 338 -8.83 20.22 -13.57
CA ARG A 338 -9.04 20.36 -15.02
C ARG A 338 -8.57 21.71 -15.56
N LYS A 339 -8.79 22.82 -14.83
CA LYS A 339 -8.33 24.15 -15.26
C LYS A 339 -6.80 24.25 -15.35
N VAL A 340 -6.08 23.56 -14.49
CA VAL A 340 -4.61 23.60 -14.45
C VAL A 340 -3.96 22.43 -15.19
N GLY A 341 -4.74 21.47 -15.71
CA GLY A 341 -4.25 20.34 -16.50
C GLY A 341 -3.74 19.16 -15.67
N ILE A 342 -4.05 19.10 -14.38
CA ILE A 342 -3.71 17.94 -13.54
C ILE A 342 -4.76 16.85 -13.74
N LYS A 343 -4.31 15.63 -14.08
CA LYS A 343 -5.12 14.42 -14.15
C LYS A 343 -5.44 13.91 -12.75
N VAL A 344 -6.51 13.13 -12.59
CA VAL A 344 -6.89 12.53 -11.31
C VAL A 344 -7.22 11.06 -11.51
N HIS A 345 -6.59 10.20 -10.72
CA HIS A 345 -7.00 8.83 -10.46
C HIS A 345 -7.90 8.84 -9.22
N GLY A 346 -9.15 8.42 -9.35
CA GLY A 346 -10.14 8.47 -8.27
C GLY A 346 -10.35 7.11 -7.63
N ASP A 347 -10.17 7.03 -6.30
CA ASP A 347 -10.44 5.81 -5.54
C ASP A 347 -11.82 5.89 -4.88
N PHE A 348 -12.57 4.78 -4.97
CA PHE A 348 -13.90 4.59 -4.39
C PHE A 348 -13.97 3.27 -3.64
N ILE A 349 -14.81 3.23 -2.60
CA ILE A 349 -14.98 2.03 -1.78
C ILE A 349 -16.46 1.69 -1.68
N ILE A 350 -16.79 0.43 -1.91
CA ILE A 350 -18.13 -0.16 -1.73
C ILE A 350 -18.14 -1.02 -0.47
N GLY A 351 -19.24 -0.98 0.29
CA GLY A 351 -19.42 -1.75 1.52
C GLY A 351 -18.96 -1.01 2.78
N LEU A 352 -18.86 0.31 2.75
CA LEU A 352 -18.59 1.14 3.92
C LEU A 352 -19.79 1.16 4.90
N PRO A 353 -19.60 1.49 6.20
CA PRO A 353 -20.66 1.52 7.19
C PRO A 353 -21.84 2.42 6.79
N GLY A 354 -23.04 1.83 6.75
CA GLY A 354 -24.27 2.50 6.33
C GLY A 354 -24.56 2.42 4.83
N GLU A 355 -23.76 1.68 4.07
CA GLU A 355 -23.94 1.50 2.63
C GLU A 355 -25.24 0.77 2.31
N THR A 356 -25.91 1.18 1.25
CA THR A 356 -27.10 0.56 0.66
C THR A 356 -26.98 0.56 -0.86
N LYS A 357 -27.86 -0.15 -1.57
CA LYS A 357 -27.89 -0.10 -3.05
C LYS A 357 -28.09 1.32 -3.58
N GLU A 358 -28.85 2.15 -2.88
CA GLU A 358 -29.09 3.55 -3.24
C GLU A 358 -27.84 4.39 -3.10
N THR A 359 -27.05 4.19 -2.01
CA THR A 359 -25.79 4.94 -1.82
C THR A 359 -24.70 4.49 -2.78
N ILE A 360 -24.65 3.18 -3.13
CA ILE A 360 -23.81 2.66 -4.20
C ILE A 360 -24.14 3.38 -5.52
N ASN A 361 -25.41 3.45 -5.90
CA ASN A 361 -25.82 4.14 -7.11
C ASN A 361 -25.44 5.63 -7.09
N LYS A 362 -25.64 6.33 -5.96
CA LYS A 362 -25.16 7.71 -5.80
C LYS A 362 -23.67 7.84 -6.02
N THR A 363 -22.87 6.88 -5.52
CA THR A 363 -21.41 6.89 -5.68
C THR A 363 -21.01 6.65 -7.13
N ILE A 364 -21.69 5.76 -7.85
CA ILE A 364 -21.48 5.55 -9.29
C ILE A 364 -21.78 6.85 -10.07
N GLU A 365 -22.93 7.48 -9.84
CA GLU A 365 -23.27 8.73 -10.52
C GLU A 365 -22.31 9.88 -10.17
N PHE A 366 -21.86 9.95 -8.92
CA PHE A 366 -20.88 10.90 -8.48
C PHE A 366 -19.51 10.70 -9.18
N ALA A 367 -19.03 9.48 -9.31
CA ALA A 367 -17.81 9.18 -10.04
C ALA A 367 -17.92 9.57 -11.52
N LYS A 368 -19.08 9.34 -12.15
CA LYS A 368 -19.36 9.76 -13.53
C LYS A 368 -19.37 11.28 -13.68
N GLU A 369 -19.86 12.00 -12.68
CA GLU A 369 -19.84 13.47 -12.61
C GLU A 369 -18.42 14.00 -12.44
N LEU A 370 -17.64 13.42 -11.53
CA LEU A 370 -16.24 13.78 -11.30
C LEU A 370 -15.39 13.54 -12.54
N ASP A 371 -15.70 12.53 -13.36
CA ASP A 371 -15.02 12.19 -14.61
C ASP A 371 -13.49 12.19 -14.48
N CYS A 372 -12.99 11.38 -13.58
CA CYS A 372 -11.57 11.15 -13.36
C CYS A 372 -10.91 10.53 -14.60
N GLU A 373 -9.60 10.67 -14.74
CA GLU A 373 -8.84 10.02 -15.83
C GLU A 373 -8.99 8.50 -15.80
N THR A 374 -8.77 7.93 -14.62
CA THR A 374 -8.98 6.53 -14.30
C THR A 374 -9.62 6.41 -12.92
N ILE A 375 -10.22 5.27 -12.63
CA ILE A 375 -10.78 4.97 -11.31
C ILE A 375 -10.32 3.61 -10.80
N GLN A 376 -10.28 3.48 -9.48
CA GLN A 376 -10.23 2.20 -8.78
C GLN A 376 -11.44 2.09 -7.86
N VAL A 377 -12.07 0.92 -7.84
CA VAL A 377 -13.18 0.61 -6.93
C VAL A 377 -12.79 -0.60 -6.11
N SER A 378 -12.76 -0.43 -4.80
CA SER A 378 -12.41 -1.48 -3.85
C SER A 378 -13.59 -1.84 -2.96
N LEU A 379 -13.61 -3.08 -2.47
CA LEU A 379 -14.49 -3.45 -1.37
C LEU A 379 -13.91 -2.93 -0.05
N ALA A 380 -14.79 -2.54 0.88
CA ALA A 380 -14.38 -2.17 2.21
C ALA A 380 -13.72 -3.34 2.94
N HIS A 381 -12.54 -3.11 3.46
CA HIS A 381 -11.80 -4.08 4.25
C HIS A 381 -11.60 -3.57 5.66
N ALA A 382 -12.18 -4.30 6.61
CA ALA A 382 -11.99 -4.07 8.03
C ALA A 382 -10.67 -4.70 8.49
N MET A 383 -9.55 -4.03 8.16
CA MET A 383 -8.22 -4.53 8.51
C MET A 383 -7.99 -4.47 10.02
N PRO A 384 -7.44 -5.51 10.64
CA PRO A 384 -7.09 -5.49 12.06
C PRO A 384 -6.29 -4.25 12.45
N GLY A 385 -6.61 -3.66 13.59
CA GLY A 385 -5.99 -2.41 14.08
C GLY A 385 -6.63 -1.14 13.54
N THR A 386 -7.72 -1.23 12.76
CA THR A 386 -8.50 -0.08 12.31
C THR A 386 -9.80 0.07 13.11
N GLU A 387 -10.27 1.32 13.25
CA GLU A 387 -11.57 1.61 13.87
C GLU A 387 -12.73 0.89 13.15
N LEU A 388 -12.62 0.74 11.82
CA LEU A 388 -13.60 -0.02 11.03
C LEU A 388 -13.65 -1.49 11.46
N HIS A 389 -12.49 -2.12 11.71
CA HIS A 389 -12.44 -3.51 12.18
C HIS A 389 -13.14 -3.68 13.53
N ASP A 390 -12.86 -2.78 14.47
CA ASP A 390 -13.47 -2.82 15.80
C ASP A 390 -14.99 -2.61 15.71
N GLN A 391 -15.44 -1.68 14.87
CA GLN A 391 -16.85 -1.43 14.62
C GLN A 391 -17.53 -2.67 14.02
N MET A 392 -16.99 -3.24 12.94
CA MET A 392 -17.60 -4.39 12.25
C MET A 392 -17.62 -5.64 13.11
N THR A 393 -16.59 -5.83 13.95
CA THR A 393 -16.53 -6.91 14.93
C THR A 393 -17.61 -6.75 15.99
N LYS A 394 -17.73 -5.56 16.58
CA LYS A 394 -18.73 -5.24 17.62
C LYS A 394 -20.16 -5.37 17.11
N GLU A 395 -20.43 -4.97 15.89
CA GLU A 395 -21.75 -5.04 15.25
C GLU A 395 -22.08 -6.42 14.70
N GLY A 396 -21.11 -7.36 14.70
CA GLY A 396 -21.28 -8.72 14.20
C GLY A 396 -21.40 -8.80 12.67
N PHE A 397 -20.87 -7.82 11.93
CA PHE A 397 -20.90 -7.77 10.47
C PHE A 397 -19.62 -8.31 9.83
N LEU A 398 -18.59 -8.58 10.63
CA LEU A 398 -17.35 -9.18 10.14
C LEU A 398 -17.56 -10.69 9.94
N ARG A 399 -17.38 -11.16 8.72
CA ARG A 399 -17.37 -12.59 8.36
C ARG A 399 -15.96 -13.00 8.06
N VAL A 400 -15.32 -13.60 9.07
CA VAL A 400 -13.90 -13.91 9.05
C VAL A 400 -13.69 -15.29 8.42
N GLU A 401 -13.70 -15.38 7.11
CA GLU A 401 -13.34 -16.62 6.42
C GLU A 401 -11.96 -16.48 5.77
N ALA A 402 -11.77 -15.45 4.96
CA ALA A 402 -10.50 -15.10 4.34
C ALA A 402 -10.53 -13.67 3.80
N LEU A 403 -9.36 -13.01 3.70
CA LEU A 403 -9.23 -11.69 3.09
C LEU A 403 -9.00 -11.77 1.59
N ALA A 404 -8.45 -12.87 1.12
CA ALA A 404 -8.18 -13.13 -0.30
C ALA A 404 -8.45 -14.59 -0.65
N ASP A 405 -8.74 -14.86 -1.93
CA ASP A 405 -8.86 -16.21 -2.47
C ASP A 405 -7.48 -16.84 -2.76
N SER A 406 -7.49 -18.07 -3.30
CA SER A 406 -6.26 -18.78 -3.67
C SER A 406 -5.44 -18.12 -4.78
N GLY A 407 -6.03 -17.19 -5.51
CA GLY A 407 -5.36 -16.35 -6.50
C GLY A 407 -4.87 -15.02 -5.92
N GLY A 408 -5.09 -14.75 -4.62
CA GLY A 408 -4.76 -13.49 -3.97
C GLY A 408 -5.74 -12.35 -4.28
N HIS A 409 -6.90 -12.63 -4.88
CA HIS A 409 -7.92 -11.61 -5.12
C HIS A 409 -8.68 -11.29 -3.84
N GLN A 410 -9.02 -10.02 -3.70
CA GLN A 410 -9.77 -9.52 -2.55
C GLN A 410 -11.15 -10.16 -2.42
N LEU A 411 -11.46 -10.69 -1.24
CA LEU A 411 -12.77 -11.24 -0.91
C LEU A 411 -13.57 -10.29 0.00
N PRO A 412 -14.88 -10.13 -0.22
CA PRO A 412 -15.72 -9.40 0.71
C PRO A 412 -15.82 -10.17 2.03
N HIS A 413 -15.41 -9.55 3.14
CA HIS A 413 -15.49 -10.14 4.49
C HIS A 413 -16.40 -9.36 5.45
N ILE A 414 -16.95 -8.25 4.98
CA ILE A 414 -18.04 -7.53 5.66
C ILE A 414 -19.36 -7.95 5.02
N GLU A 415 -20.38 -8.17 5.82
CA GLU A 415 -21.73 -8.48 5.36
C GLU A 415 -22.76 -7.81 6.26
N TYR A 416 -23.65 -7.04 5.65
CA TYR A 416 -24.74 -6.35 6.35
C TYR A 416 -26.06 -7.13 6.19
N PRO A 417 -26.99 -7.02 7.15
CA PRO A 417 -28.31 -7.67 7.01
C PRO A 417 -29.12 -7.22 5.78
N HIS A 418 -28.84 -6.04 5.29
CA HIS A 418 -29.56 -5.38 4.18
C HIS A 418 -28.70 -5.26 2.90
N LEU A 419 -27.45 -5.69 2.91
CA LEU A 419 -26.54 -5.62 1.78
C LEU A 419 -25.55 -6.80 1.85
N SER A 420 -25.80 -7.83 1.06
CA SER A 420 -25.00 -9.04 1.02
C SER A 420 -23.66 -8.84 0.31
N LYS A 421 -22.73 -9.77 0.54
CA LYS A 421 -21.45 -9.82 -0.16
C LYS A 421 -21.62 -9.83 -1.69
N ALA A 422 -22.58 -10.61 -2.19
CA ALA A 422 -22.88 -10.72 -3.62
C ALA A 422 -23.38 -9.38 -4.20
N GLU A 423 -24.22 -8.66 -3.48
CA GLU A 423 -24.74 -7.35 -3.88
C GLU A 423 -23.65 -6.27 -3.89
N MET A 424 -22.71 -6.32 -2.93
CA MET A 424 -21.57 -5.42 -2.93
C MET A 424 -20.64 -5.70 -4.13
N MET A 425 -20.39 -6.97 -4.46
CA MET A 425 -19.59 -7.34 -5.61
C MET A 425 -20.27 -6.95 -6.94
N ASP A 426 -21.59 -7.13 -7.04
CA ASP A 426 -22.37 -6.63 -8.17
C ASP A 426 -22.26 -5.11 -8.29
N GLY A 427 -22.30 -4.40 -7.16
CA GLY A 427 -22.02 -2.96 -7.11
C GLY A 427 -20.69 -2.56 -7.72
N VAL A 428 -19.60 -3.29 -7.38
CA VAL A 428 -18.26 -3.07 -7.97
C VAL A 428 -18.28 -3.30 -9.48
N ASN A 429 -18.88 -4.41 -9.94
CA ASN A 429 -18.95 -4.73 -11.37
C ASN A 429 -19.71 -3.66 -12.15
N ARG A 430 -20.89 -3.27 -11.65
CA ARG A 430 -21.70 -2.20 -12.24
C ARG A 430 -20.95 -0.87 -12.25
N PHE A 431 -20.20 -0.55 -11.20
CA PHE A 431 -19.42 0.67 -11.13
C PHE A 431 -18.42 0.76 -12.29
N TYR A 432 -17.65 -0.30 -12.52
CA TYR A 432 -16.70 -0.35 -13.62
C TYR A 432 -17.42 -0.30 -14.99
N ASP A 433 -18.50 -1.06 -15.15
CA ASP A 433 -19.26 -1.07 -16.41
C ASP A 433 -19.85 0.30 -16.71
N ASP A 434 -20.56 0.90 -15.75
CA ASP A 434 -21.20 2.22 -15.90
C ASP A 434 -20.19 3.35 -16.09
N TYR A 435 -18.96 3.21 -15.56
CA TYR A 435 -17.92 4.21 -15.69
C TYR A 435 -17.18 4.11 -17.03
N TYR A 436 -16.62 2.94 -17.36
CA TYR A 436 -15.72 2.80 -18.50
C TYR A 436 -16.42 2.66 -19.85
N PHE A 437 -17.64 2.13 -19.90
CA PHE A 437 -18.38 2.02 -21.15
C PHE A 437 -19.15 3.29 -21.57
N ARG A 438 -18.93 4.41 -20.89
CA ARG A 438 -19.45 5.70 -21.34
C ARG A 438 -18.78 6.12 -22.68
N PRO A 439 -19.53 6.61 -23.67
CA PRO A 439 -18.97 6.99 -24.98
C PRO A 439 -17.79 7.95 -24.87
N LYS A 440 -17.84 8.90 -23.93
CA LYS A 440 -16.78 9.86 -23.68
C LYS A 440 -15.47 9.20 -23.20
N VAL A 441 -15.57 8.19 -22.30
CA VAL A 441 -14.40 7.49 -21.76
C VAL A 441 -13.83 6.55 -22.82
N VAL A 442 -14.68 5.82 -23.54
CA VAL A 442 -14.27 4.97 -24.66
C VAL A 442 -13.53 5.81 -25.71
N TRP A 443 -14.07 6.97 -26.07
CA TRP A 443 -13.40 7.87 -27.04
C TRP A 443 -12.05 8.38 -26.53
N ARG A 444 -11.93 8.73 -25.24
CA ARG A 444 -10.65 9.13 -24.62
C ARG A 444 -9.61 8.02 -24.73
N ILE A 445 -9.97 6.81 -24.35
CA ILE A 445 -9.08 5.63 -24.44
C ILE A 445 -8.65 5.35 -25.89
N VAL A 446 -9.59 5.36 -26.83
CA VAL A 446 -9.29 5.15 -28.26
C VAL A 446 -8.38 6.25 -28.80
N LYS A 447 -8.64 7.50 -28.45
CA LYS A 447 -7.80 8.63 -28.85
C LYS A 447 -6.37 8.45 -28.35
N ASP A 448 -6.16 8.15 -27.07
CA ASP A 448 -4.83 7.96 -26.48
C ASP A 448 -4.09 6.78 -27.14
N ALA A 449 -4.80 5.66 -27.44
CA ALA A 449 -4.26 4.53 -28.16
C ALA A 449 -3.87 4.82 -29.62
N LEU A 450 -4.53 5.78 -30.28
CA LEU A 450 -4.23 6.15 -31.66
C LEU A 450 -2.98 7.04 -31.78
N TRP A 451 -2.76 7.92 -30.80
CA TRP A 451 -1.70 8.94 -30.87
C TRP A 451 -0.36 8.47 -30.31
N ASP A 452 -0.34 7.46 -29.41
CA ASP A 452 0.90 6.95 -28.82
C ASP A 452 1.00 5.42 -28.98
N SER A 453 2.03 4.97 -29.69
CA SER A 453 2.26 3.53 -29.92
C SER A 453 2.63 2.76 -28.64
N HIS A 454 3.21 3.43 -27.66
CA HIS A 454 3.54 2.85 -26.35
C HIS A 454 2.28 2.72 -25.49
N GLU A 455 1.47 3.77 -25.44
CA GLU A 455 0.15 3.76 -24.80
C GLU A 455 -0.78 2.72 -25.41
N ARG A 456 -0.76 2.52 -26.72
CA ARG A 456 -1.58 1.51 -27.41
C ARG A 456 -1.29 0.09 -26.92
N LYS A 457 0.00 -0.29 -26.74
CA LYS A 457 0.36 -1.62 -26.24
C LYS A 457 -0.08 -1.80 -24.78
N ARG A 458 0.12 -0.76 -23.95
CA ARG A 458 -0.30 -0.74 -22.56
C ARG A 458 -1.82 -0.87 -22.44
N LEU A 459 -2.56 0.00 -23.11
CA LEU A 459 -4.04 0.01 -23.09
C LEU A 459 -4.63 -1.27 -23.64
N TYR A 460 -4.02 -1.89 -24.65
CA TYR A 460 -4.45 -3.19 -25.15
C TYR A 460 -4.28 -4.29 -24.10
N HIS A 461 -3.14 -4.32 -23.40
CA HIS A 461 -2.90 -5.28 -22.33
C HIS A 461 -3.86 -5.06 -21.16
N GLU A 462 -4.02 -3.83 -20.70
CA GLU A 462 -4.97 -3.48 -19.64
C GLU A 462 -6.42 -3.80 -20.00
N ALA A 463 -6.84 -3.52 -21.23
CA ALA A 463 -8.19 -3.85 -21.68
C ALA A 463 -8.44 -5.36 -21.74
N THR A 464 -7.46 -6.15 -22.20
CA THR A 464 -7.57 -7.62 -22.23
C THR A 464 -7.66 -8.20 -20.82
N GLU A 465 -6.82 -7.75 -19.89
CA GLU A 465 -6.87 -8.17 -18.49
C GLU A 465 -8.18 -7.75 -17.82
N PHE A 466 -8.61 -6.51 -18.01
CA PHE A 466 -9.90 -6.03 -17.50
C PHE A 466 -11.08 -6.89 -17.99
N LEU A 467 -11.13 -7.21 -19.28
CA LEU A 467 -12.21 -8.05 -19.85
C LEU A 467 -12.14 -9.50 -19.33
N ARG A 468 -10.94 -10.06 -19.16
CA ARG A 468 -10.74 -11.38 -18.57
C ARG A 468 -11.29 -11.43 -17.14
N LEU A 469 -10.87 -10.50 -16.30
CA LEU A 469 -11.29 -10.43 -14.90
C LEU A 469 -12.78 -10.10 -14.74
N ARG A 470 -13.32 -9.26 -15.62
CA ARG A 470 -14.75 -9.03 -15.69
C ARG A 470 -15.51 -10.35 -15.96
N SER A 471 -15.00 -11.15 -16.89
CA SER A 471 -15.59 -12.47 -17.19
C SER A 471 -15.55 -13.41 -15.99
N GLU A 472 -14.43 -13.47 -15.30
CA GLU A 472 -14.24 -14.30 -14.10
C GLU A 472 -15.17 -13.85 -12.95
N ARG A 473 -15.28 -12.55 -12.68
CA ARG A 473 -16.22 -12.00 -11.70
C ARG A 473 -17.68 -12.30 -12.02
N LEU A 474 -18.07 -12.20 -13.30
CA LEU A 474 -19.43 -12.54 -13.71
C LEU A 474 -19.72 -14.03 -13.58
N GLN A 475 -18.73 -14.90 -13.82
CA GLN A 475 -18.86 -16.34 -13.59
C GLN A 475 -19.01 -16.64 -12.09
N TRP A 476 -18.20 -16.02 -11.24
CA TRP A 476 -18.29 -16.15 -9.79
C TRP A 476 -19.68 -15.72 -9.25
N ALA A 477 -20.18 -14.58 -9.69
CA ALA A 477 -21.49 -14.11 -9.30
C ALA A 477 -22.63 -15.08 -9.72
N ARG A 478 -22.51 -15.75 -10.88
CA ARG A 478 -23.47 -16.76 -11.36
C ARG A 478 -23.43 -18.06 -10.58
N GLN A 479 -22.28 -18.39 -9.96
CA GLN A 479 -22.08 -19.63 -9.17
C GLN A 479 -22.48 -19.47 -7.70
N GLY A 480 -23.17 -18.39 -7.34
CA GLY A 480 -23.66 -18.14 -5.97
C GLY A 480 -22.60 -17.60 -4.99
N GLY A 481 -21.44 -17.17 -5.51
CA GLY A 481 -20.38 -16.58 -4.69
C GLY A 481 -19.53 -17.59 -3.92
N ASP A 482 -19.70 -18.90 -4.14
CA ASP A 482 -18.82 -19.92 -3.57
C ASP A 482 -17.47 -19.97 -4.32
N HIS A 483 -16.42 -19.57 -3.63
CA HIS A 483 -15.06 -19.62 -4.17
C HIS A 483 -14.35 -20.95 -3.90
N PRO A 484 -13.42 -21.38 -4.78
CA PRO A 484 -12.49 -22.44 -4.45
C PRO A 484 -11.65 -22.01 -3.23
N LYS A 485 -11.49 -22.92 -2.30
CA LYS A 485 -10.86 -22.83 -0.97
C LYS A 485 -10.06 -21.55 -0.67
N PRO A 486 -10.45 -20.77 0.35
CA PRO A 486 -9.70 -19.61 0.80
C PRO A 486 -8.27 -19.96 1.20
N MET A 487 -7.30 -19.09 0.90
CA MET A 487 -5.89 -19.28 1.25
C MET A 487 -5.56 -18.90 2.67
N VAL A 488 -6.27 -17.92 3.23
CA VAL A 488 -5.98 -17.38 4.56
C VAL A 488 -7.14 -17.65 5.48
N SER A 489 -7.01 -18.65 6.33
CA SER A 489 -7.88 -18.86 7.47
C SER A 489 -7.42 -17.94 8.61
N MET A 490 -8.24 -17.00 9.01
CA MET A 490 -8.06 -16.33 10.30
C MET A 490 -8.48 -17.27 11.45
N ALA A 491 -7.97 -18.49 11.46
CA ALA A 491 -8.21 -19.43 12.53
C ALA A 491 -7.35 -19.06 13.75
N GLY A 492 -7.96 -18.37 14.68
CA GLY A 492 -7.36 -17.98 15.96
C GLY A 492 -8.38 -17.57 17.01
N THR A 493 -9.65 -17.93 16.86
CA THR A 493 -10.57 -17.97 18.00
C THR A 493 -10.72 -19.41 18.45
N SER A 494 -9.81 -19.88 19.34
CA SER A 494 -10.11 -21.02 20.18
C SER A 494 -11.31 -20.64 21.03
N THR A 495 -12.51 -21.03 20.62
CA THR A 495 -13.61 -21.22 21.57
C THR A 495 -13.17 -22.34 22.49
N GLY A 496 -12.71 -21.97 23.68
CA GLY A 496 -12.63 -22.88 24.80
C GLY A 496 -14.02 -23.43 25.05
N GLY A 497 -14.28 -24.61 24.53
CA GLY A 497 -15.38 -25.46 24.97
C GLY A 497 -14.89 -26.18 26.21
N ASN A 498 -15.43 -25.83 27.36
CA ASN A 498 -15.49 -26.75 28.49
C ASN A 498 -16.29 -27.96 28.05
N ASP A 499 -15.65 -29.12 28.16
CA ASP A 499 -16.18 -30.31 28.83
C ASP A 499 -15.02 -31.23 29.26
#